data_3e45a6e64b7082b4fa88e8c8f5e357eb
#
_entry.id   3e45a6e64b7082b4fa88e8c8f5e357eb
#
_cell.length_a   1.000
_cell.length_b   1.000
_cell.length_c   1.000
_cell.angle_alpha   90.00
_cell.angle_beta   90.00
_cell.angle_gamma   90.00
#
_symmetry.space_group_name_H-M   'P 1'
#
loop_
_entity.id
_entity.type
_entity.pdbx_description
1 polymer ?
#
loop_
_entity_poly.entity_id
_entity_poly.type
_entity_poly.pdbx_seq_one_letter_code
_entity_poly.pdbx_strand_id
1 'polypeptide(L)'
;MVLAAHVQAHDFFCGLCERGIYDNPKTIVTRIGHGRARDFNSRFMVMASYYLFEPTACTPASGNEKGQVEQQVDTHRDHIFSPRLHFKNYEELNAHLAEQCIYWAMKTKHPEFSDRTIWEVYQEEKAYLRKQADPFEAYSSVTKRVTSTCCVRHDRNYYSVPWEYANHVVEVRSYADKIVLAYEGKAIATHQRRFDRGGYSTKIEHYLPLLKRKPGAVRNGRPFVEDNLPDAFAKLREILCKSLEGEK
;
A
#
# COMPACT_ATOMS: atom_id res chain seq x y z
N MET A 1 1.23 -0.06 -4.34
CA MET A 1 -0.17 -0.08 -4.80
C MET A 1 -0.42 -1.14 -5.88
N VAL A 2 0.30 -1.16 -7.02
CA VAL A 2 0.06 -2.14 -8.11
C VAL A 2 0.12 -3.60 -7.63
N LEU A 3 1.13 -4.00 -6.86
CA LEU A 3 1.21 -5.35 -6.31
C LEU A 3 0.03 -5.70 -5.40
N ALA A 4 -0.39 -4.77 -4.55
CA ALA A 4 -1.56 -4.96 -3.68
C ALA A 4 -2.86 -5.10 -4.47
N ALA A 5 -3.01 -4.34 -5.57
CA ALA A 5 -4.16 -4.48 -6.47
C ALA A 5 -4.22 -5.87 -7.12
N HIS A 6 -3.07 -6.46 -7.49
CA HIS A 6 -3.05 -7.84 -8.01
C HIS A 6 -3.48 -8.85 -6.94
N VAL A 7 -2.97 -8.72 -5.70
CA VAL A 7 -3.40 -9.60 -4.60
C VAL A 7 -4.92 -9.51 -4.41
N GLN A 8 -5.46 -8.30 -4.34
CA GLN A 8 -6.91 -8.09 -4.20
C GLN A 8 -7.71 -8.62 -5.40
N ALA A 9 -7.18 -8.49 -6.63
CA ALA A 9 -7.84 -9.05 -7.81
C ALA A 9 -7.88 -10.58 -7.76
N HIS A 10 -6.80 -11.23 -7.34
CA HIS A 10 -6.77 -12.69 -7.18
C HIS A 10 -7.74 -13.16 -6.09
N ASP A 11 -7.85 -12.41 -4.99
CA ASP A 11 -8.85 -12.65 -3.93
C ASP A 11 -10.28 -12.51 -4.48
N PHE A 12 -10.55 -11.44 -5.21
CA PHE A 12 -11.85 -11.14 -5.81
C PHE A 12 -12.30 -12.23 -6.80
N PHE A 13 -11.39 -12.66 -7.69
CA PHE A 13 -11.67 -13.72 -8.65
C PHE A 13 -11.58 -15.12 -8.06
N CYS A 14 -11.22 -15.26 -6.79
CA CYS A 14 -11.05 -16.55 -6.11
C CYS A 14 -10.12 -17.51 -6.86
N GLY A 15 -9.10 -16.99 -7.54
CA GLY A 15 -8.17 -17.81 -8.31
C GLY A 15 -7.14 -17.02 -9.09
N LEU A 16 -6.23 -17.75 -9.71
CA LEU A 16 -5.08 -17.23 -10.44
C LEU A 16 -5.19 -17.58 -11.91
N CYS A 17 -5.05 -16.60 -12.78
CA CYS A 17 -4.92 -16.82 -14.23
C CYS A 17 -3.53 -17.35 -14.57
N GLU A 18 -3.38 -18.02 -15.72
CA GLU A 18 -2.08 -18.49 -16.20
C GLU A 18 -1.25 -17.37 -16.81
N ARG A 19 -1.89 -16.36 -17.42
CA ARG A 19 -1.23 -15.25 -18.08
C ARG A 19 -1.91 -13.93 -17.76
N GLY A 20 -1.11 -12.91 -17.47
CA GLY A 20 -1.57 -11.53 -17.31
C GLY A 20 -1.07 -10.65 -18.45
N ILE A 21 -1.98 -9.90 -19.08
CA ILE A 21 -1.65 -8.92 -20.13
C ILE A 21 -1.59 -7.54 -19.51
N TYR A 22 -0.49 -6.81 -19.74
CA TYR A 22 -0.22 -5.52 -19.12
C TYR A 22 0.05 -4.46 -20.19
N ASP A 23 -0.59 -3.32 -20.07
CA ASP A 23 -0.05 -2.10 -20.67
C ASP A 23 1.30 -1.79 -20.02
N ASN A 24 2.18 -1.04 -20.68
CA ASN A 24 3.55 -0.79 -20.22
C ASN A 24 3.65 0.27 -19.09
N PRO A 25 2.94 0.16 -17.93
CA PRO A 25 3.09 1.13 -16.85
C PRO A 25 4.48 0.99 -16.23
N LYS A 26 5.12 2.11 -15.90
CA LYS A 26 6.46 2.16 -15.31
C LYS A 26 6.62 1.35 -14.02
N THR A 27 5.52 1.04 -13.36
CA THR A 27 5.48 0.20 -12.15
C THR A 27 5.63 -1.29 -12.44
N ILE A 28 5.34 -1.72 -13.67
CA ILE A 28 5.45 -3.10 -14.13
C ILE A 28 6.61 -3.25 -15.13
N VAL A 29 6.70 -2.35 -16.11
CA VAL A 29 7.75 -2.36 -17.15
C VAL A 29 8.72 -1.21 -16.88
N THR A 30 9.97 -1.53 -16.55
CA THR A 30 11.01 -0.54 -16.24
C THR A 30 11.66 0.01 -17.51
N ARG A 31 11.76 -0.81 -18.56
CA ARG A 31 12.36 -0.44 -19.83
C ARG A 31 11.64 -1.11 -21.00
N ILE A 32 11.36 -0.32 -22.03
CA ILE A 32 10.84 -0.79 -23.30
C ILE A 32 12.02 -0.92 -24.27
N GLY A 33 12.32 -2.14 -24.70
CA GLY A 33 13.34 -2.43 -25.70
C GLY A 33 12.77 -2.44 -27.14
N HIS A 34 13.55 -2.90 -28.10
CA HIS A 34 13.09 -3.07 -29.48
C HIS A 34 12.09 -4.23 -29.61
N GLY A 35 11.03 -4.03 -30.40
CA GLY A 35 9.99 -5.02 -30.62
C GLY A 35 9.26 -5.43 -29.34
N ARG A 36 9.27 -6.70 -29.00
CA ARG A 36 8.61 -7.25 -27.80
C ARG A 36 9.50 -7.30 -26.56
N ALA A 37 10.77 -6.88 -26.65
CA ALA A 37 11.66 -6.92 -25.50
C ALA A 37 11.20 -5.94 -24.41
N ARG A 38 11.07 -6.43 -23.19
CA ARG A 38 10.66 -5.66 -21.99
C ARG A 38 11.48 -6.06 -20.79
N ASP A 39 11.92 -5.06 -20.04
CA ASP A 39 12.48 -5.28 -18.72
C ASP A 39 11.40 -5.03 -17.69
N PHE A 40 10.94 -6.07 -17.04
CA PHE A 40 9.94 -5.97 -15.98
C PHE A 40 10.57 -5.53 -14.66
N ASN A 41 9.78 -4.89 -13.82
CA ASN A 41 10.16 -4.57 -12.47
C ASN A 41 10.49 -5.85 -11.68
N SER A 42 11.63 -5.89 -11.00
CA SER A 42 12.11 -7.08 -10.29
C SER A 42 11.11 -7.57 -9.23
N ARG A 43 10.49 -6.65 -8.47
CA ARG A 43 9.50 -7.01 -7.44
C ARG A 43 8.22 -7.55 -8.05
N PHE A 44 7.81 -7.02 -9.20
CA PHE A 44 6.68 -7.56 -9.96
C PHE A 44 6.99 -8.98 -10.47
N MET A 45 8.21 -9.23 -10.96
CA MET A 45 8.62 -10.58 -11.39
C MET A 45 8.67 -11.59 -10.24
N VAL A 46 9.07 -11.15 -9.03
CA VAL A 46 8.98 -11.99 -7.83
C VAL A 46 7.53 -12.39 -7.53
N MET A 47 6.58 -11.47 -7.67
CA MET A 47 5.15 -11.75 -7.51
C MET A 47 4.64 -12.70 -8.62
N ALA A 48 5.03 -12.46 -9.88
CA ALA A 48 4.66 -13.32 -11.00
C ALA A 48 5.18 -14.75 -10.81
N SER A 49 6.42 -14.89 -10.34
CA SER A 49 7.00 -16.19 -10.01
C SER A 49 6.33 -16.84 -8.79
N TYR A 50 5.96 -16.07 -7.78
CA TYR A 50 5.26 -16.57 -6.60
C TYR A 50 3.88 -17.15 -6.96
N TYR A 51 3.14 -16.45 -7.79
CA TYR A 51 1.83 -16.88 -8.25
C TYR A 51 1.88 -17.74 -9.51
N LEU A 52 3.06 -17.96 -10.10
CA LEU A 52 3.29 -18.76 -11.28
C LEU A 52 2.47 -18.32 -12.52
N PHE A 53 2.23 -17.03 -12.70
CA PHE A 53 1.61 -16.51 -13.90
C PHE A 53 2.65 -15.91 -14.87
N GLU A 54 2.36 -15.95 -16.16
CA GLU A 54 3.21 -15.38 -17.19
C GLU A 54 2.81 -13.93 -17.48
N PRO A 55 3.66 -12.94 -17.18
CA PRO A 55 3.38 -11.55 -17.55
C PRO A 55 3.69 -11.29 -19.00
N THR A 56 2.72 -10.80 -19.75
CA THR A 56 2.86 -10.39 -21.15
C THR A 56 2.60 -8.89 -21.26
N ALA A 57 3.54 -8.15 -21.82
CA ALA A 57 3.36 -6.71 -22.05
C ALA A 57 2.81 -6.45 -23.46
N CYS A 58 1.86 -5.51 -23.56
CA CYS A 58 1.29 -5.08 -24.84
C CYS A 58 2.37 -4.50 -25.76
N THR A 59 2.16 -4.65 -27.06
CA THR A 59 3.01 -4.04 -28.08
C THR A 59 2.78 -2.51 -28.07
N PRO A 60 3.84 -1.68 -28.06
CA PRO A 60 3.66 -0.23 -28.15
C PRO A 60 2.92 0.16 -29.41
N ALA A 61 2.01 1.11 -29.29
CA ALA A 61 1.19 1.66 -30.39
C ALA A 61 0.21 0.67 -31.06
N SER A 62 -0.05 -0.52 -30.48
CA SER A 62 -1.09 -1.43 -30.97
C SER A 62 -2.46 -1.02 -30.39
N GLY A 63 -3.15 -0.12 -31.06
CA GLY A 63 -4.47 0.37 -30.63
C GLY A 63 -5.51 -0.74 -30.48
N ASN A 64 -5.39 -1.84 -31.22
CA ASN A 64 -6.33 -2.98 -31.17
C ASN A 64 -6.22 -3.78 -29.86
N GLU A 65 -5.05 -3.82 -29.23
CA GLU A 65 -4.86 -4.50 -27.93
C GLU A 65 -5.34 -3.65 -26.73
N LYS A 66 -5.45 -2.33 -26.93
CA LYS A 66 -5.79 -1.34 -25.89
C LYS A 66 -7.25 -0.87 -25.91
N GLY A 67 -7.88 -0.83 -27.06
CA GLY A 67 -9.16 -0.14 -27.25
C GLY A 67 -10.27 -0.59 -26.31
N GLN A 68 -10.33 -1.88 -25.96
CA GLN A 68 -11.33 -2.40 -25.02
C GLN A 68 -11.07 -1.95 -23.58
N VAL A 69 -9.81 -1.94 -23.12
CA VAL A 69 -9.49 -1.62 -21.72
C VAL A 69 -9.66 -0.12 -21.45
N GLU A 70 -9.17 0.76 -22.33
CA GLU A 70 -9.28 2.22 -22.15
C GLU A 70 -10.76 2.66 -22.16
N GLN A 71 -11.55 2.16 -23.10
CA GLN A 71 -12.99 2.47 -23.17
C GLN A 71 -13.76 1.94 -21.97
N GLN A 72 -13.40 0.76 -21.44
CA GLN A 72 -14.03 0.21 -20.25
C GLN A 72 -13.68 1.01 -18.98
N VAL A 73 -12.45 1.52 -18.84
CA VAL A 73 -12.07 2.34 -17.68
C VAL A 73 -12.94 3.59 -17.57
N ASP A 74 -13.14 4.32 -18.67
CA ASP A 74 -13.98 5.52 -18.68
C ASP A 74 -15.45 5.17 -18.43
N THR A 75 -15.96 4.14 -19.07
CA THR A 75 -17.35 3.67 -18.87
C THR A 75 -17.60 3.28 -17.41
N HIS A 76 -16.68 2.51 -16.79
CA HIS A 76 -16.81 2.12 -15.39
C HIS A 76 -16.70 3.31 -14.44
N ARG A 77 -15.82 4.26 -14.75
CA ARG A 77 -15.68 5.49 -13.99
C ARG A 77 -16.97 6.28 -13.93
N ASP A 78 -17.61 6.47 -15.07
CA ASP A 78 -18.87 7.21 -15.17
C ASP A 78 -20.03 6.47 -14.48
N HIS A 79 -20.13 5.15 -14.65
CA HIS A 79 -21.19 4.36 -14.04
C HIS A 79 -21.07 4.22 -12.52
N ILE A 80 -19.83 4.03 -12.00
CA ILE A 80 -19.64 3.76 -10.57
C ILE A 80 -19.53 5.06 -9.76
N PHE A 81 -18.91 6.12 -10.31
CA PHE A 81 -18.61 7.34 -9.57
C PHE A 81 -19.50 8.53 -9.94
N SER A 82 -20.55 8.31 -10.72
CA SER A 82 -21.54 9.34 -11.03
C SER A 82 -22.93 8.90 -10.52
N PRO A 83 -23.60 9.71 -9.67
CA PRO A 83 -23.17 10.96 -9.06
C PRO A 83 -22.02 10.77 -8.06
N ARG A 84 -21.31 11.86 -7.71
CA ARG A 84 -20.17 11.81 -6.80
C ARG A 84 -20.54 11.16 -5.46
N LEU A 85 -19.88 10.06 -5.16
CA LEU A 85 -20.10 9.29 -3.94
C LEU A 85 -19.29 9.85 -2.77
N HIS A 86 -19.79 9.67 -1.55
CA HIS A 86 -19.12 10.04 -0.31
C HIS A 86 -18.99 8.81 0.59
N PHE A 87 -17.78 8.48 1.01
CA PHE A 87 -17.48 7.36 1.89
C PHE A 87 -16.68 7.84 3.10
N LYS A 88 -16.84 7.17 4.23
CA LYS A 88 -16.13 7.49 5.46
C LYS A 88 -14.65 7.11 5.40
N ASN A 89 -14.34 6.01 4.72
CA ASN A 89 -13.00 5.44 4.59
C ASN A 89 -12.87 4.64 3.29
N TYR A 90 -11.66 4.16 3.02
CA TYR A 90 -11.37 3.34 1.83
C TYR A 90 -11.95 1.92 1.91
N GLU A 91 -12.15 1.38 3.10
CA GLU A 91 -12.76 0.06 3.29
C GLU A 91 -14.22 0.06 2.81
N GLU A 92 -14.98 1.08 3.19
CA GLU A 92 -16.37 1.27 2.74
C GLU A 92 -16.44 1.48 1.22
N LEU A 93 -15.54 2.28 0.67
CA LEU A 93 -15.42 2.45 -0.78
C LEU A 93 -15.11 1.13 -1.49
N ASN A 94 -14.14 0.36 -1.02
CA ASN A 94 -13.74 -0.89 -1.65
C ASN A 94 -14.86 -1.95 -1.58
N ALA A 95 -15.59 -2.03 -0.47
CA ALA A 95 -16.76 -2.91 -0.35
C ALA A 95 -17.84 -2.53 -1.38
N HIS A 96 -18.17 -1.24 -1.48
CA HIS A 96 -19.10 -0.74 -2.49
C HIS A 96 -18.65 -1.06 -3.92
N LEU A 97 -17.36 -0.84 -4.23
CA LEU A 97 -16.82 -1.14 -5.57
C LEU A 97 -16.93 -2.63 -5.90
N ALA A 98 -16.65 -3.52 -4.95
CA ALA A 98 -16.79 -4.96 -5.16
C ALA A 98 -18.25 -5.36 -5.49
N GLU A 99 -19.20 -4.81 -4.75
CA GLU A 99 -20.64 -5.03 -5.03
C GLU A 99 -21.04 -4.50 -6.40
N GLN A 100 -20.60 -3.29 -6.77
CA GLN A 100 -20.91 -2.70 -8.07
C GLN A 100 -20.30 -3.48 -9.23
N CYS A 101 -19.08 -3.98 -9.08
CA CYS A 101 -18.45 -4.83 -10.10
C CYS A 101 -19.26 -6.12 -10.34
N ILE A 102 -19.72 -6.78 -9.29
CA ILE A 102 -20.55 -7.99 -9.41
C ILE A 102 -21.91 -7.65 -10.03
N TYR A 103 -22.57 -6.61 -9.54
CA TYR A 103 -23.87 -6.17 -10.06
C TYR A 103 -23.80 -5.85 -11.54
N TRP A 104 -22.75 -5.14 -11.98
CA TRP A 104 -22.54 -4.80 -13.37
C TRP A 104 -22.27 -6.04 -14.24
N ALA A 105 -21.44 -6.96 -13.76
CA ALA A 105 -21.14 -8.21 -14.45
C ALA A 105 -22.39 -9.10 -14.64
N MET A 106 -23.33 -9.07 -13.69
CA MET A 106 -24.60 -9.78 -13.78
C MET A 106 -25.57 -9.17 -14.80
N LYS A 107 -25.48 -7.88 -15.06
CA LYS A 107 -26.39 -7.16 -16.00
C LYS A 107 -25.83 -7.02 -17.42
N THR A 108 -24.52 -6.97 -17.54
CA THR A 108 -23.88 -6.69 -18.83
C THR A 108 -23.65 -7.95 -19.60
N LYS A 109 -24.00 -7.92 -20.89
CA LYS A 109 -23.72 -9.01 -21.83
C LYS A 109 -22.22 -9.15 -22.07
N HIS A 110 -21.76 -10.40 -22.18
CA HIS A 110 -20.39 -10.68 -22.52
C HIS A 110 -20.07 -10.21 -23.95
N PRO A 111 -18.91 -9.57 -24.20
CA PRO A 111 -18.62 -8.99 -25.52
C PRO A 111 -18.51 -10.03 -26.66
N GLU A 112 -18.09 -11.26 -26.33
CA GLU A 112 -17.94 -12.34 -27.31
C GLU A 112 -19.15 -13.29 -27.30
N PHE A 113 -19.81 -13.50 -26.14
CA PHE A 113 -20.97 -14.38 -25.97
C PHE A 113 -22.20 -13.53 -25.68
N SER A 114 -22.80 -12.94 -26.71
CA SER A 114 -23.89 -11.94 -26.59
C SER A 114 -25.19 -12.50 -25.99
N ASP A 115 -25.37 -13.81 -25.94
CA ASP A 115 -26.48 -14.50 -25.30
C ASP A 115 -26.35 -14.62 -23.78
N ARG A 116 -25.15 -14.39 -23.25
CA ARG A 116 -24.77 -14.61 -21.84
C ARG A 116 -24.26 -13.33 -21.19
N THR A 117 -24.35 -13.27 -19.86
CA THR A 117 -23.76 -12.18 -19.09
C THR A 117 -22.28 -12.44 -18.78
N ILE A 118 -21.53 -11.37 -18.45
CA ILE A 118 -20.14 -11.49 -17.99
C ILE A 118 -20.04 -12.41 -16.79
N TRP A 119 -21.03 -12.33 -15.88
CA TRP A 119 -21.06 -13.15 -14.67
C TRP A 119 -21.24 -14.65 -14.98
N GLU A 120 -22.13 -15.00 -15.90
CA GLU A 120 -22.36 -16.38 -16.30
C GLU A 120 -21.10 -16.99 -16.92
N VAL A 121 -20.42 -16.28 -17.80
CA VAL A 121 -19.15 -16.73 -18.38
C VAL A 121 -18.07 -16.89 -17.31
N TYR A 122 -17.95 -15.90 -16.40
CA TYR A 122 -16.99 -15.99 -15.28
C TYR A 122 -17.23 -17.22 -14.39
N GLN A 123 -18.49 -17.60 -14.09
CA GLN A 123 -18.77 -18.79 -13.28
C GLN A 123 -18.26 -20.08 -13.91
N GLU A 124 -18.24 -20.16 -15.23
CA GLU A 124 -17.64 -21.29 -15.95
C GLU A 124 -16.11 -21.21 -15.94
N GLU A 125 -15.54 -20.04 -16.22
CA GLU A 125 -14.10 -19.80 -16.21
C GLU A 125 -13.47 -20.07 -14.84
N LYS A 126 -14.21 -19.82 -13.76
CA LYS A 126 -13.75 -20.05 -12.39
C LYS A 126 -13.26 -21.47 -12.13
N ALA A 127 -13.81 -22.45 -12.83
CA ALA A 127 -13.38 -23.85 -12.72
C ALA A 127 -11.96 -24.10 -13.28
N TYR A 128 -11.50 -23.22 -14.18
CA TYR A 128 -10.19 -23.30 -14.84
C TYR A 128 -9.12 -22.43 -14.13
N LEU A 129 -9.53 -21.56 -13.21
CA LEU A 129 -8.57 -20.77 -12.41
C LEU A 129 -7.82 -21.70 -11.47
N ARG A 130 -6.52 -21.48 -11.35
CA ARG A 130 -5.70 -22.18 -10.37
C ARG A 130 -6.07 -21.74 -8.96
N LYS A 131 -5.99 -22.64 -8.00
CA LYS A 131 -6.21 -22.31 -6.60
C LYS A 131 -5.25 -21.20 -6.17
N GLN A 132 -5.79 -20.25 -5.41
CA GLN A 132 -5.00 -19.19 -4.84
C GLN A 132 -4.03 -19.75 -3.80
N ALA A 133 -2.79 -19.27 -3.87
CA ALA A 133 -1.79 -19.45 -2.82
C ALA A 133 -2.02 -18.43 -1.69
N ASP A 134 -1.23 -18.52 -0.63
CA ASP A 134 -1.22 -17.49 0.40
C ASP A 134 -0.98 -16.09 -0.22
N PRO A 135 -1.52 -15.02 0.37
CA PRO A 135 -1.36 -13.68 -0.17
C PRO A 135 0.11 -13.27 -0.26
N PHE A 136 0.53 -12.80 -1.43
CA PHE A 136 1.86 -12.26 -1.63
C PHE A 136 2.08 -11.00 -0.79
N GLU A 137 3.22 -10.90 -0.11
CA GLU A 137 3.58 -9.68 0.62
C GLU A 137 3.89 -8.51 -0.33
N ALA A 138 2.88 -7.74 -0.64
CA ALA A 138 2.87 -6.67 -1.64
C ALA A 138 3.48 -5.37 -1.10
N TYR A 139 4.79 -5.37 -0.80
CA TYR A 139 5.52 -4.15 -0.39
C TYR A 139 6.65 -3.80 -1.37
N SER A 140 7.04 -2.54 -1.39
CA SER A 140 8.32 -2.09 -1.92
C SER A 140 9.30 -1.86 -0.76
N SER A 141 10.56 -2.21 -0.93
CA SER A 141 11.56 -2.01 0.11
C SER A 141 12.68 -1.07 -0.31
N VAL A 142 13.16 -0.29 0.65
CA VAL A 142 14.35 0.56 0.52
C VAL A 142 15.13 0.56 1.83
N THR A 143 16.43 0.64 1.73
CA THR A 143 17.30 0.72 2.92
C THR A 143 17.52 2.18 3.29
N LYS A 144 17.32 2.53 4.57
CA LYS A 144 17.49 3.89 5.08
C LYS A 144 18.20 3.90 6.44
N ARG A 145 18.94 4.99 6.71
CA ARG A 145 19.52 5.24 8.02
C ARG A 145 18.53 5.92 8.93
N VAL A 146 18.44 5.42 10.15
CA VAL A 146 17.70 6.04 11.26
C VAL A 146 18.46 7.28 11.71
N THR A 147 17.76 8.37 11.96
CA THR A 147 18.34 9.59 12.52
C THR A 147 18.71 9.40 14.00
N SER A 148 19.54 10.31 14.55
CA SER A 148 19.82 10.36 16.00
C SER A 148 18.57 10.63 16.85
N THR A 149 17.49 11.13 16.23
CA THR A 149 16.18 11.35 16.85
C THR A 149 15.25 10.15 16.69
N CYS A 150 15.78 8.96 16.40
CA CYS A 150 15.04 7.70 16.26
C CYS A 150 13.94 7.73 15.20
N CYS A 151 14.15 8.45 14.10
CA CYS A 151 13.19 8.54 13.00
C CYS A 151 13.82 8.12 11.67
N VAL A 152 13.00 7.54 10.80
CA VAL A 152 13.33 7.27 9.40
C VAL A 152 12.50 8.20 8.50
N ARG A 153 13.17 8.92 7.60
CA ARG A 153 12.48 9.74 6.59
C ARG A 153 12.13 8.88 5.38
N HIS A 154 10.82 8.71 5.11
CA HIS A 154 10.33 7.98 3.94
C HIS A 154 9.08 8.67 3.37
N ASP A 155 8.96 8.70 2.03
CA ASP A 155 7.86 9.38 1.30
C ASP A 155 7.56 10.80 1.84
N ARG A 156 8.62 11.54 2.18
CA ARG A 156 8.55 12.91 2.75
C ARG A 156 7.94 13.02 4.15
N ASN A 157 7.72 11.89 4.83
CA ASN A 157 7.25 11.80 6.20
C ASN A 157 8.30 11.13 7.10
N TYR A 158 8.09 11.17 8.41
CA TYR A 158 9.00 10.64 9.42
C TYR A 158 8.28 9.58 10.26
N TYR A 159 8.94 8.43 10.42
CA TYR A 159 8.41 7.27 11.14
C TYR A 159 9.38 6.89 12.25
N SER A 160 8.90 6.79 13.48
CA SER A 160 9.76 6.48 14.62
C SER A 160 10.12 5.01 14.70
N VAL A 161 11.27 4.73 15.27
CA VAL A 161 11.73 3.38 15.65
C VAL A 161 12.14 3.37 17.11
N PRO A 162 12.21 2.21 17.77
CA PRO A 162 12.76 2.11 19.12
C PRO A 162 14.16 2.73 19.19
N TRP A 163 14.45 3.43 20.26
CA TRP A 163 15.66 4.24 20.46
C TRP A 163 16.96 3.46 20.24
N GLU A 164 16.95 2.15 20.47
CA GLU A 164 18.07 1.23 20.31
C GLU A 164 18.59 1.22 18.88
N TYR A 165 17.73 1.48 17.90
CA TYR A 165 18.07 1.50 16.48
C TYR A 165 18.48 2.89 15.95
N ALA A 166 18.69 3.87 16.85
CA ALA A 166 19.20 5.18 16.43
C ALA A 166 20.56 5.01 15.68
N ASN A 167 20.70 5.70 14.55
CA ASN A 167 21.85 5.65 13.66
C ASN A 167 22.10 4.29 12.96
N HIS A 168 21.26 3.27 13.17
CA HIS A 168 21.34 2.02 12.43
C HIS A 168 20.75 2.17 11.02
N VAL A 169 21.07 1.24 10.16
CA VAL A 169 20.49 1.11 8.82
C VAL A 169 19.37 0.09 8.90
N VAL A 170 18.19 0.48 8.49
CA VAL A 170 16.97 -0.37 8.53
C VAL A 170 16.34 -0.50 7.15
N GLU A 171 15.64 -1.60 6.94
CA GLU A 171 14.79 -1.81 5.78
C GLU A 171 13.43 -1.15 6.03
N VAL A 172 12.98 -0.33 5.08
CA VAL A 172 11.65 0.29 5.06
C VAL A 172 10.79 -0.47 4.06
N ARG A 173 9.82 -1.24 4.55
CA ARG A 173 8.85 -1.97 3.74
C ARG A 173 7.57 -1.14 3.63
N SER A 174 7.29 -0.68 2.42
CA SER A 174 6.13 0.19 2.13
C SER A 174 5.00 -0.63 1.53
N TYR A 175 3.96 -0.85 2.31
CA TYR A 175 2.69 -1.42 1.88
C TYR A 175 1.75 -0.32 1.36
N ALA A 176 0.56 -0.69 0.93
CA ALA A 176 -0.46 0.27 0.48
C ALA A 176 -0.95 1.17 1.63
N ASP A 177 -1.15 0.60 2.81
CA ASP A 177 -1.77 1.18 4.01
C ASP A 177 -0.79 1.43 5.16
N LYS A 178 0.35 0.72 5.20
CA LYS A 178 1.29 0.73 6.32
C LYS A 178 2.75 0.82 5.87
N ILE A 179 3.59 1.27 6.79
CA ILE A 179 5.06 1.22 6.70
C ILE A 179 5.56 0.30 7.81
N VAL A 180 6.33 -0.70 7.42
CA VAL A 180 7.02 -1.60 8.36
C VAL A 180 8.51 -1.30 8.31
N LEU A 181 9.11 -1.01 9.45
CA LEU A 181 10.53 -0.81 9.62
C LEU A 181 11.13 -2.12 10.15
N ALA A 182 12.12 -2.66 9.46
CA ALA A 182 12.74 -3.93 9.81
C ALA A 182 14.24 -3.78 10.00
N TYR A 183 14.79 -4.50 10.96
CA TYR A 183 16.24 -4.62 11.20
C TYR A 183 16.61 -6.11 11.24
N GLU A 184 17.61 -6.49 10.46
CA GLU A 184 18.03 -7.90 10.31
C GLU A 184 16.86 -8.85 10.02
N GLY A 185 15.95 -8.41 9.13
CA GLY A 185 14.78 -9.19 8.71
C GLY A 185 13.58 -9.16 9.69
N LYS A 186 13.76 -8.69 10.93
CA LYS A 186 12.70 -8.61 11.95
C LYS A 186 12.03 -7.25 11.93
N ALA A 187 10.70 -7.24 11.95
CA ALA A 187 9.92 -6.01 12.09
C ALA A 187 10.17 -5.39 13.48
N ILE A 188 10.65 -4.14 13.51
CA ILE A 188 10.93 -3.37 14.73
C ILE A 188 9.90 -2.28 15.00
N ALA A 189 9.22 -1.81 13.96
CA ALA A 189 8.11 -0.86 14.08
C ALA A 189 7.15 -0.98 12.89
N THR A 190 5.87 -0.75 13.14
CA THR A 190 4.84 -0.67 12.11
C THR A 190 4.04 0.61 12.34
N HIS A 191 3.84 1.39 11.29
CA HIS A 191 3.09 2.63 11.30
C HIS A 191 2.02 2.63 10.21
N GLN A 192 0.94 3.35 10.43
CA GLN A 192 0.02 3.67 9.34
C GLN A 192 0.74 4.57 8.33
N ARG A 193 0.58 4.29 7.04
CA ARG A 193 1.21 5.07 5.98
C ARG A 193 0.58 6.46 5.90
N ARG A 194 1.42 7.49 5.86
CA ARG A 194 1.00 8.86 5.66
C ARG A 194 1.16 9.25 4.20
N PHE A 195 0.18 9.97 3.68
CA PHE A 195 0.17 10.48 2.29
C PHE A 195 0.35 12.00 2.21
N ASP A 196 0.35 12.68 3.34
CA ASP A 196 0.70 14.09 3.50
C ASP A 196 2.22 14.33 3.36
N ARG A 197 2.67 15.53 3.66
CA ARG A 197 4.09 15.90 3.59
C ARG A 197 4.57 16.52 4.89
N GLY A 198 5.76 16.10 5.32
CA GLY A 198 6.40 16.64 6.52
C GLY A 198 5.80 16.15 7.83
N GLY A 199 4.84 15.21 7.77
CA GLY A 199 4.21 14.66 8.95
C GLY A 199 5.10 13.67 9.70
N TYR A 200 4.84 13.52 10.99
CA TYR A 200 5.49 12.56 11.86
C TYR A 200 4.49 11.49 12.28
N SER A 201 4.90 10.23 12.24
CA SER A 201 4.20 9.11 12.84
C SER A 201 5.10 8.56 13.93
N THR A 202 4.84 8.99 15.15
CA THR A 202 5.65 8.67 16.32
C THR A 202 4.90 7.73 17.24
N LYS A 203 5.63 6.81 17.87
CA LYS A 203 5.15 5.96 18.93
C LYS A 203 5.91 6.29 20.21
N ILE A 204 5.21 6.65 21.24
CA ILE A 204 5.81 7.08 22.49
C ILE A 204 6.66 5.98 23.15
N GLU A 205 6.26 4.73 22.95
CA GLU A 205 6.96 3.55 23.45
C GLU A 205 8.41 3.47 22.95
N HIS A 206 8.68 3.99 21.77
CA HIS A 206 10.02 4.02 21.17
C HIS A 206 11.00 4.91 21.97
N TYR A 207 10.49 5.85 22.74
CA TYR A 207 11.26 6.86 23.47
C TYR A 207 11.23 6.68 24.99
N LEU A 208 10.35 5.85 25.55
CA LEU A 208 10.20 5.69 26.99
C LEU A 208 11.51 5.37 27.72
N PRO A 209 12.39 4.49 27.22
CA PRO A 209 13.66 4.23 27.90
C PRO A 209 14.62 5.43 27.94
N LEU A 210 14.50 6.35 26.95
CA LEU A 210 15.29 7.58 26.95
C LEU A 210 14.86 8.56 28.04
N LEU A 211 13.59 8.55 28.41
CA LEU A 211 13.07 9.42 29.47
C LEU A 211 13.70 9.12 30.84
N LYS A 212 14.03 7.85 31.10
CA LYS A 212 14.75 7.45 32.30
C LYS A 212 16.15 8.11 32.38
N ARG A 213 16.79 8.35 31.21
CA ARG A 213 18.12 8.95 31.11
C ARG A 213 18.09 10.48 30.99
N LYS A 214 17.03 11.01 30.36
CA LYS A 214 16.88 12.46 30.11
C LYS A 214 15.42 12.89 30.35
N PRO A 215 14.98 13.02 31.59
CA PRO A 215 13.59 13.40 31.93
C PRO A 215 13.15 14.70 31.27
N GLY A 216 14.05 15.68 31.11
CA GLY A 216 13.77 16.96 30.46
C GLY A 216 13.40 16.86 28.98
N ALA A 217 13.63 15.71 28.34
CA ALA A 217 13.23 15.49 26.92
C ALA A 217 11.70 15.46 26.74
N VAL A 218 10.92 15.19 27.80
CA VAL A 218 9.45 15.25 27.77
C VAL A 218 8.97 16.66 27.45
N ARG A 219 9.70 17.68 27.93
CA ARG A 219 9.31 19.07 27.76
C ARG A 219 9.39 19.56 26.32
N ASN A 220 10.51 19.28 25.64
CA ASN A 220 10.86 19.87 24.36
C ASN A 220 11.09 18.82 23.26
N GLY A 221 11.05 17.53 23.58
CA GLY A 221 11.24 16.46 22.61
C GLY A 221 10.09 16.44 21.61
N ARG A 222 10.41 16.54 20.32
CA ARG A 222 9.44 16.59 19.22
C ARG A 222 8.37 15.50 19.30
N PRO A 223 8.69 14.22 19.66
CA PRO A 223 7.69 13.18 19.82
C PRO A 223 6.65 13.44 20.89
N PHE A 224 6.95 14.33 21.84
CA PHE A 224 6.07 14.68 22.95
C PHE A 224 5.33 15.99 22.74
N VAL A 225 5.63 16.72 21.67
CA VAL A 225 5.04 18.05 21.38
C VAL A 225 4.02 17.98 20.27
N GLU A 226 4.22 17.14 19.26
CA GLU A 226 3.48 17.16 17.99
C GLU A 226 2.37 16.10 17.89
N ASP A 227 2.30 15.08 18.76
CA ASP A 227 1.31 14.01 18.64
C ASP A 227 0.23 14.06 19.71
N ASN A 228 -0.93 13.46 19.37
CA ASN A 228 -2.01 13.15 20.29
C ASN A 228 -1.51 12.22 21.41
N LEU A 229 -0.86 12.79 22.38
CA LEU A 229 -0.44 12.06 23.58
C LEU A 229 -1.68 11.57 24.32
N PRO A 230 -1.67 10.35 24.88
CA PRO A 230 -2.68 9.94 25.83
C PRO A 230 -2.83 10.99 26.93
N ASP A 231 -4.05 11.26 27.37
CA ASP A 231 -4.37 12.31 28.37
C ASP A 231 -3.49 12.24 29.60
N ALA A 232 -3.09 11.05 30.05
CA ALA A 232 -2.17 10.84 31.16
C ALA A 232 -0.78 11.45 30.89
N PHE A 233 -0.30 11.38 29.66
CA PHE A 233 0.99 11.98 29.27
C PHE A 233 0.90 13.49 29.09
N ALA A 234 -0.19 14.00 28.58
CA ALA A 234 -0.44 15.44 28.49
C ALA A 234 -0.44 16.06 29.90
N LYS A 235 -1.12 15.43 30.86
CA LYS A 235 -1.12 15.84 32.29
C LYS A 235 0.27 15.75 32.93
N LEU A 236 1.01 14.66 32.70
CA LEU A 236 2.36 14.51 33.25
C LEU A 236 3.29 15.60 32.69
N ARG A 237 3.20 15.92 31.44
CA ARG A 237 3.97 17.00 30.79
C ARG A 237 3.64 18.36 31.43
N GLU A 238 2.37 18.64 31.64
CA GLU A 238 1.93 19.87 32.28
C GLU A 238 2.48 20.02 33.73
N ILE A 239 2.44 18.95 34.52
CA ILE A 239 3.01 18.90 35.86
C ILE A 239 4.51 19.14 35.85
N LEU A 240 5.25 18.44 34.96
CA LEU A 240 6.70 18.59 34.83
C LEU A 240 7.11 19.99 34.33
N CYS A 241 6.32 20.61 33.46
CA CYS A 241 6.57 22.00 33.06
C CYS A 241 6.37 22.98 34.20
N LYS A 242 5.31 22.81 35.01
CA LYS A 242 5.03 23.68 36.19
C LYS A 242 6.05 23.51 37.32
N SER A 243 6.51 22.30 37.61
CA SER A 243 7.49 22.03 38.66
C SER A 243 8.86 22.64 38.37
N LEU A 244 9.24 22.76 37.10
CA LEU A 244 10.53 23.34 36.68
C LEU A 244 10.49 24.88 36.52
N GLU A 245 9.31 25.51 36.50
CA GLU A 245 9.15 26.97 36.50
C GLU A 245 9.19 27.55 37.89
N GLY A 246 8.98 26.74 38.94
CA GLY A 246 9.04 27.14 40.32
C GLY A 246 10.45 27.13 40.97
N GLU A 247 11.47 26.66 40.23
CA GLU A 247 12.87 26.59 40.68
C GLU A 247 13.79 27.65 40.05
N LYS A 248 13.23 28.80 39.62
CA LYS A 248 14.02 29.98 39.17
C LYS A 248 13.88 31.13 40.10
#